data_5f11a509af21e9c1f946cbdaff4a3e4f
#
_entry.id   5f11a509af21e9c1f946cbdaff4a3e4f
#
_cell.length_a   1.000
_cell.length_b   1.000
_cell.length_c   1.000
_cell.angle_alpha   90.00
_cell.angle_beta   90.00
_cell.angle_gamma   90.00
#
_symmetry.space_group_name_H-M   'P 1'
#
loop_
_entity.id
_entity.type
_entity.pdbx_description
1 polymer ?
#
loop_
_entity_poly.entity_id
_entity_poly.type
_entity_poly.pdbx_seq_one_letter_code
_entity_poly.pdbx_strand_id
1 'polypeptide(L)'
;ENHKFLYQLVRPGARAREYEDALLWLQNAGLIHKVSLCQTPRIPLKSYEDLSTFKIYALDIGILRVLSEMDASVYIDTTSAFSEFKGALAENYILQSLTANGLNCMRYWSSGNRAEVDFLLQYGNMVIPIEVTSDTNIKGRSLVEYDKKYSPSLRLRYSMRNLSKDGNLINIPL
;
A
#
# COMPACT_ATOMS: atom_id res chain seq x y z
N GLU A 1 0.83 -4.38 9.20
CA GLU A 1 1.35 -4.13 7.85
C GLU A 1 0.70 -5.08 6.85
N ASN A 2 0.40 -4.59 5.65
CA ASN A 2 -0.19 -5.41 4.59
C ASN A 2 0.93 -6.16 3.86
N HIS A 3 0.99 -7.46 4.08
CA HIS A 3 2.06 -8.29 3.53
C HIS A 3 1.73 -8.78 2.11
N LYS A 4 2.76 -9.23 1.39
CA LYS A 4 2.62 -9.96 0.13
C LYS A 4 1.58 -11.06 0.26
N PHE A 5 0.65 -11.15 -0.71
CA PHE A 5 -0.37 -12.19 -0.75
C PHE A 5 0.25 -13.59 -0.89
N LEU A 6 -0.18 -14.50 0.00
CA LEU A 6 0.30 -15.87 0.03
C LEU A 6 -0.89 -16.83 -0.15
N TYR A 7 -0.95 -17.53 -1.27
CA TYR A 7 -2.03 -18.49 -1.57
C TYR A 7 -2.19 -19.60 -0.51
N GLN A 8 -1.10 -19.98 0.13
CA GLN A 8 -1.12 -21.00 1.19
C GLN A 8 -1.89 -20.58 2.45
N LEU A 9 -2.08 -19.27 2.66
CA LEU A 9 -2.90 -18.76 3.76
C LEU A 9 -4.41 -18.94 3.48
N VAL A 10 -4.81 -19.04 2.20
CA VAL A 10 -6.20 -19.32 1.84
C VAL A 10 -6.54 -20.78 2.14
N ARG A 11 -5.65 -21.70 1.76
CA ARG A 11 -5.75 -23.14 2.04
C ARG A 11 -4.35 -23.76 2.01
N PRO A 12 -3.99 -24.63 2.97
CA PRO A 12 -2.73 -25.38 2.93
C PRO A 12 -2.56 -26.11 1.59
N GLY A 13 -1.41 -25.92 0.93
CA GLY A 13 -1.09 -26.50 -0.36
C GLY A 13 -1.74 -25.82 -1.57
N ALA A 14 -2.45 -24.70 -1.38
CA ALA A 14 -3.03 -23.92 -2.47
C ALA A 14 -1.98 -23.38 -3.45
N ARG A 15 -2.28 -23.49 -4.75
CA ARG A 15 -1.43 -22.99 -5.82
C ARG A 15 -2.05 -21.76 -6.49
N ALA A 16 -1.20 -20.86 -6.99
CA ALA A 16 -1.62 -19.64 -7.68
C ALA A 16 -2.72 -19.92 -8.73
N ARG A 17 -2.50 -20.89 -9.58
CA ARG A 17 -3.39 -21.27 -10.68
C ARG A 17 -4.84 -21.63 -10.26
N GLU A 18 -5.04 -22.03 -9.00
CA GLU A 18 -6.36 -22.42 -8.48
C GLU A 18 -7.21 -21.20 -8.11
N TYR A 19 -6.57 -20.04 -7.91
CA TYR A 19 -7.22 -18.84 -7.40
C TYR A 19 -7.07 -17.63 -8.33
N GLU A 20 -6.26 -17.72 -9.39
CA GLU A 20 -6.02 -16.59 -10.30
C GLU A 20 -7.32 -16.08 -10.94
N ASP A 21 -8.18 -16.99 -11.40
CA ASP A 21 -9.47 -16.63 -11.99
C ASP A 21 -10.40 -15.96 -10.96
N ALA A 22 -10.42 -16.47 -9.73
CA ALA A 22 -11.20 -15.88 -8.65
C ALA A 22 -10.72 -14.47 -8.28
N LEU A 23 -9.41 -14.28 -8.18
CA LEU A 23 -8.81 -12.96 -7.93
C LEU A 23 -9.08 -11.99 -9.08
N LEU A 24 -8.97 -12.46 -10.32
CA LEU A 24 -9.28 -11.65 -11.50
C LEU A 24 -10.75 -11.25 -11.52
N TRP A 25 -11.64 -12.17 -11.18
CA TRP A 25 -13.07 -11.88 -11.07
C TRP A 25 -13.37 -10.83 -10.01
N LEU A 26 -12.80 -10.98 -8.82
CA LEU A 26 -12.95 -10.00 -7.73
C LEU A 26 -12.40 -8.62 -8.10
N GLN A 27 -11.28 -8.56 -8.80
CA GLN A 27 -10.68 -7.33 -9.28
C GLN A 27 -11.55 -6.67 -10.36
N ASN A 28 -12.07 -7.44 -11.32
CA ASN A 28 -12.96 -6.93 -12.38
C ASN A 28 -14.31 -6.49 -11.83
N ALA A 29 -14.80 -7.13 -10.78
CA ALA A 29 -15.99 -6.71 -10.05
C ALA A 29 -15.75 -5.45 -9.18
N GLY A 30 -14.50 -4.98 -9.08
CA GLY A 30 -14.13 -3.82 -8.28
C GLY A 30 -14.15 -4.07 -6.77
N LEU A 31 -14.17 -5.32 -6.33
CA LEU A 31 -14.22 -5.68 -4.90
C LEU A 31 -12.86 -5.65 -4.21
N ILE A 32 -11.79 -5.77 -4.99
CA ILE A 32 -10.42 -5.72 -4.52
C ILE A 32 -9.53 -4.89 -5.45
N HIS A 33 -8.45 -4.35 -4.88
CA HIS A 33 -7.35 -3.76 -5.61
C HIS A 33 -6.12 -4.64 -5.50
N LYS A 34 -5.51 -4.95 -6.65
CA LYS A 34 -4.25 -5.68 -6.73
C LYS A 34 -3.12 -4.69 -6.94
N VAL A 35 -2.18 -4.62 -5.99
CA VAL A 35 -1.01 -3.73 -6.02
C VAL A 35 0.23 -4.57 -6.26
N SER A 36 0.82 -4.46 -7.45
CA SER A 36 1.94 -5.29 -7.89
C SER A 36 3.28 -4.74 -7.43
N LEU A 37 4.25 -5.63 -7.20
CA LEU A 37 5.62 -5.23 -6.90
C LEU A 37 6.27 -4.60 -8.15
N CYS A 38 6.99 -3.50 -7.93
CA CYS A 38 7.84 -2.86 -8.92
C CYS A 38 9.24 -2.67 -8.32
N GLN A 39 10.16 -3.59 -8.58
CA GLN A 39 11.52 -3.55 -8.03
C GLN A 39 12.37 -2.44 -8.64
N THR A 40 12.10 -2.08 -9.89
CA THR A 40 12.84 -1.06 -10.62
C THR A 40 11.85 0.01 -11.13
N PRO A 41 11.56 1.05 -10.33
CA PRO A 41 10.55 2.04 -10.65
C PRO A 41 11.03 2.99 -11.77
N ARG A 42 10.82 2.56 -13.01
CA ARG A 42 11.05 3.35 -14.23
C ARG A 42 9.74 3.56 -14.98
N ILE A 43 9.68 4.60 -15.78
CA ILE A 43 8.53 4.94 -16.59
C ILE A 43 8.58 4.19 -17.94
N PRO A 44 7.49 3.56 -18.37
CA PRO A 44 6.21 3.42 -17.67
C PRO A 44 6.25 2.34 -16.59
N LEU A 45 5.74 2.63 -15.38
CA LEU A 45 5.76 1.69 -14.24
C LEU A 45 5.15 0.33 -14.59
N LYS A 46 4.13 0.31 -15.45
CA LYS A 46 3.45 -0.92 -15.91
C LYS A 46 4.39 -1.94 -16.53
N SER A 47 5.45 -1.49 -17.20
CA SER A 47 6.42 -2.38 -17.86
C SER A 47 7.40 -3.05 -16.89
N TYR A 48 7.42 -2.62 -15.63
CA TYR A 48 8.35 -3.09 -14.61
C TYR A 48 7.64 -3.79 -13.45
N GLU A 49 6.36 -4.16 -13.64
CA GLU A 49 5.60 -4.91 -12.67
C GLU A 49 6.04 -6.38 -12.59
N ASP A 50 6.21 -6.87 -11.38
CA ASP A 50 6.23 -8.30 -11.12
C ASP A 50 4.80 -8.77 -10.80
N LEU A 51 4.15 -9.39 -11.77
CA LEU A 51 2.77 -9.85 -11.65
C LEU A 51 2.61 -11.05 -10.69
N SER A 52 3.71 -11.73 -10.39
CA SER A 52 3.73 -12.87 -9.47
C SER A 52 3.76 -12.47 -7.99
N THR A 53 4.13 -11.21 -7.72
CA THR A 53 4.30 -10.68 -6.38
C THR A 53 3.42 -9.45 -6.19
N PHE A 54 2.43 -9.54 -5.32
CA PHE A 54 1.45 -8.47 -5.14
C PHE A 54 0.86 -8.47 -3.73
N LYS A 55 0.25 -7.35 -3.37
CA LYS A 55 -0.62 -7.16 -2.21
C LYS A 55 -2.07 -7.07 -2.67
N ILE A 56 -3.02 -7.42 -1.80
CA ILE A 56 -4.45 -7.26 -2.04
C ILE A 56 -5.01 -6.31 -0.99
N TYR A 57 -5.82 -5.36 -1.45
CA TYR A 57 -6.57 -4.42 -0.64
C TYR A 57 -8.06 -4.57 -0.94
N ALA A 58 -8.91 -4.34 0.04
CA ALA A 58 -10.36 -4.29 -0.18
C ALA A 58 -10.75 -3.03 -0.96
N LEU A 59 -11.92 -3.05 -1.61
CA LEU A 59 -12.49 -1.89 -2.31
C LEU A 59 -12.51 -0.65 -1.42
N ASP A 60 -12.95 -0.82 -0.17
CA ASP A 60 -12.98 0.25 0.83
C ASP A 60 -12.74 -0.26 2.26
N ILE A 61 -12.48 0.67 3.17
CA ILE A 61 -12.23 0.35 4.58
C ILE A 61 -13.47 -0.23 5.30
N GLY A 62 -14.68 0.05 4.83
CA GLY A 62 -15.91 -0.52 5.38
C GLY A 62 -15.98 -2.02 5.12
N ILE A 63 -15.70 -2.44 3.89
CA ILE A 63 -15.60 -3.86 3.53
C ILE A 63 -14.46 -4.54 4.30
N LEU A 64 -13.28 -3.92 4.35
CA LEU A 64 -12.14 -4.47 5.09
C LEU A 64 -12.50 -4.68 6.57
N ARG A 65 -13.20 -3.73 7.18
CA ARG A 65 -13.66 -3.82 8.56
C ARG A 65 -14.61 -4.99 8.77
N VAL A 66 -15.60 -5.14 7.90
CA VAL A 66 -16.58 -6.24 8.01
C VAL A 66 -15.91 -7.60 7.84
N LEU A 67 -15.02 -7.73 6.85
CA LEU A 67 -14.29 -8.98 6.59
C LEU A 67 -13.34 -9.36 7.73
N SER A 68 -12.82 -8.38 8.48
CA SER A 68 -11.95 -8.63 9.64
C SER A 68 -12.71 -8.95 10.93
N GLU A 69 -14.06 -8.95 10.90
CA GLU A 69 -14.92 -9.21 12.08
C GLU A 69 -14.60 -8.32 13.29
N MET A 70 -14.06 -7.13 13.06
CA MET A 70 -13.62 -6.25 14.14
C MET A 70 -14.74 -5.37 14.66
N ASP A 71 -14.88 -5.35 15.98
CA ASP A 71 -15.80 -4.45 16.68
C ASP A 71 -15.38 -2.98 16.55
N ALA A 72 -16.37 -2.09 16.51
CA ALA A 72 -16.13 -0.66 16.39
C ALA A 72 -15.31 -0.06 17.55
N SER A 73 -15.37 -0.65 18.73
CA SER A 73 -14.62 -0.21 19.92
C SER A 73 -13.10 -0.28 19.71
N VAL A 74 -12.62 -1.19 18.84
CA VAL A 74 -11.20 -1.36 18.52
C VAL A 74 -10.59 -0.12 17.87
N TYR A 75 -11.39 0.68 17.15
CA TYR A 75 -10.90 1.92 16.50
C TYR A 75 -10.64 3.04 17.51
N ILE A 76 -11.31 2.99 18.65
CA ILE A 76 -11.20 3.98 19.74
C ILE A 76 -10.07 3.57 20.70
N ASP A 77 -9.72 2.30 20.72
CA ASP A 77 -8.66 1.77 21.57
C ASP A 77 -7.28 2.27 21.09
N THR A 78 -6.56 2.90 21.98
CA THR A 78 -5.19 3.41 21.75
C THR A 78 -4.10 2.41 22.08
N THR A 79 -4.46 1.18 22.47
CA THR A 79 -3.48 0.15 22.83
C THR A 79 -2.70 -0.36 21.62
N SER A 80 -1.47 -0.79 21.85
CA SER A 80 -0.57 -1.30 20.81
C SER A 80 -1.04 -2.63 20.17
N ALA A 81 -1.99 -3.32 20.80
CA ALA A 81 -2.49 -4.62 20.32
C ALA A 81 -3.08 -4.57 18.89
N PHE A 82 -3.54 -3.40 18.45
CA PHE A 82 -4.18 -3.20 17.14
C PHE A 82 -3.35 -2.34 16.19
N SER A 83 -2.08 -2.04 16.51
CA SER A 83 -1.25 -1.14 15.70
C SER A 83 -1.06 -1.64 14.27
N GLU A 84 -0.88 -2.95 14.08
CA GLU A 84 -0.71 -3.55 12.75
C GLU A 84 -1.98 -3.41 11.89
N PHE A 85 -3.15 -3.64 12.49
CA PHE A 85 -4.40 -3.48 11.77
C PHE A 85 -4.72 -2.01 11.44
N LYS A 86 -4.39 -1.07 12.34
CA LYS A 86 -4.48 0.37 12.06
C LYS A 86 -3.61 0.77 10.86
N GLY A 87 -2.42 0.18 10.74
CA GLY A 87 -1.57 0.34 9.56
C GLY A 87 -2.25 -0.14 8.28
N ALA A 88 -2.79 -1.36 8.29
CA ALA A 88 -3.50 -1.92 7.14
C ALA A 88 -4.75 -1.10 6.74
N LEU A 89 -5.50 -0.58 7.73
CA LEU A 89 -6.62 0.32 7.48
C LEU A 89 -6.17 1.64 6.84
N ALA A 90 -5.10 2.24 7.35
CA ALA A 90 -4.56 3.49 6.82
C ALA A 90 -4.08 3.31 5.37
N GLU A 91 -3.35 2.25 5.07
CA GLU A 91 -2.94 1.91 3.70
C GLU A 91 -4.16 1.74 2.80
N ASN A 92 -5.16 0.95 3.22
CA ASN A 92 -6.37 0.73 2.43
C ASN A 92 -7.14 2.04 2.20
N TYR A 93 -7.24 2.90 3.22
CA TYR A 93 -7.89 4.21 3.11
C TYR A 93 -7.21 5.13 2.09
N ILE A 94 -5.89 5.18 2.11
CA ILE A 94 -5.13 6.00 1.15
C ILE A 94 -5.29 5.44 -0.26
N LEU A 95 -5.21 4.12 -0.44
CA LEU A 95 -5.45 3.47 -1.73
C LEU A 95 -6.84 3.78 -2.28
N GLN A 96 -7.89 3.60 -1.46
CA GLN A 96 -9.27 3.95 -1.78
C GLN A 96 -9.39 5.42 -2.21
N SER A 97 -8.78 6.32 -1.45
CA SER A 97 -8.83 7.76 -1.72
C SER A 97 -8.14 8.13 -3.04
N LEU A 98 -6.97 7.55 -3.30
CA LEU A 98 -6.23 7.74 -4.56
C LEU A 98 -7.05 7.23 -5.75
N THR A 99 -7.61 6.02 -5.63
CA THR A 99 -8.43 5.42 -6.68
C THR A 99 -9.70 6.22 -6.96
N ALA A 100 -10.40 6.69 -5.93
CA ALA A 100 -11.59 7.53 -6.06
C ALA A 100 -11.30 8.85 -6.78
N ASN A 101 -10.07 9.34 -6.70
CA ASN A 101 -9.60 10.52 -7.43
C ASN A 101 -8.99 10.20 -8.82
N GLY A 102 -9.20 8.99 -9.34
CA GLY A 102 -8.77 8.59 -10.68
C GLY A 102 -7.28 8.21 -10.79
N LEU A 103 -6.59 8.05 -9.66
CA LEU A 103 -5.18 7.69 -9.60
C LEU A 103 -5.03 6.16 -9.53
N ASN A 104 -5.17 5.48 -10.66
CA ASN A 104 -5.26 4.01 -10.71
C ASN A 104 -3.90 3.28 -10.85
N CYS A 105 -2.78 3.98 -10.71
CA CYS A 105 -1.46 3.38 -10.92
C CYS A 105 -0.90 2.81 -9.61
N MET A 106 -1.38 1.63 -9.22
CA MET A 106 -1.10 1.03 -7.92
C MET A 106 0.01 0.01 -8.02
N ARG A 107 1.20 0.40 -7.60
CA ARG A 107 2.38 -0.47 -7.45
C ARG A 107 3.05 -0.14 -6.13
N TYR A 108 3.77 -1.09 -5.57
CA TYR A 108 4.61 -0.87 -4.41
C TYR A 108 6.08 -1.17 -4.75
N TRP A 109 6.98 -0.69 -3.93
CA TRP A 109 8.39 -0.98 -4.08
C TRP A 109 8.93 -1.69 -2.86
N SER A 110 9.84 -2.63 -3.09
CA SER A 110 10.60 -3.28 -2.03
C SER A 110 12.06 -3.44 -2.45
N SER A 111 12.96 -3.20 -1.50
CA SER A 111 14.38 -3.52 -1.66
C SER A 111 14.72 -4.96 -1.26
N GLY A 112 13.73 -5.82 -1.12
CA GLY A 112 13.81 -7.13 -0.48
C GLY A 112 13.51 -6.99 1.03
N ASN A 113 14.45 -7.39 1.89
CA ASN A 113 14.18 -7.46 3.33
C ASN A 113 14.48 -6.16 4.12
N ARG A 114 14.81 -5.04 3.47
CA ARG A 114 15.31 -3.85 4.17
C ARG A 114 14.35 -2.67 4.23
N ALA A 115 13.63 -2.42 3.15
CA ALA A 115 12.74 -1.28 3.02
C ALA A 115 11.62 -1.58 2.03
N GLU A 116 10.44 -1.07 2.31
CA GLU A 116 9.26 -1.16 1.45
C GLU A 116 8.53 0.18 1.44
N VAL A 117 8.15 0.65 0.27
CA VAL A 117 7.31 1.83 0.05
C VAL A 117 5.94 1.33 -0.38
N ASP A 118 4.89 1.79 0.30
CA ASP A 118 3.55 1.21 0.19
C ASP A 118 2.93 1.40 -1.19
N PHE A 119 3.13 2.56 -1.80
CA PHE A 119 2.63 2.83 -3.15
C PHE A 119 3.63 3.61 -4.00
N LEU A 120 3.59 3.33 -5.31
CA LEU A 120 4.26 4.10 -6.34
C LEU A 120 3.21 4.70 -7.28
N LEU A 121 3.17 6.02 -7.37
CA LEU A 121 2.31 6.75 -8.28
C LEU A 121 3.13 7.26 -9.47
N GLN A 122 2.75 6.90 -10.68
CA GLN A 122 3.23 7.57 -11.87
C GLN A 122 2.35 8.78 -12.17
N TYR A 123 2.95 9.96 -12.18
CA TYR A 123 2.28 11.21 -12.54
C TYR A 123 3.11 11.94 -13.61
N GLY A 124 2.62 11.92 -14.83
CA GLY A 124 3.39 12.41 -16.00
C GLY A 124 4.69 11.62 -16.16
N ASN A 125 5.81 12.35 -16.08
CA ASN A 125 7.17 11.82 -16.18
C ASN A 125 7.83 11.59 -14.80
N MET A 126 7.06 11.60 -13.74
CA MET A 126 7.55 11.40 -12.36
C MET A 126 7.04 10.09 -11.79
N VAL A 127 7.87 9.42 -10.98
CA VAL A 127 7.48 8.36 -10.08
C VAL A 127 7.53 8.90 -8.66
N ILE A 128 6.39 8.93 -8.00
CA ILE A 128 6.22 9.48 -6.66
C ILE A 128 6.04 8.31 -5.68
N PRO A 129 7.01 8.06 -4.78
CA PRO A 129 6.86 7.07 -3.71
C PRO A 129 5.95 7.63 -2.61
N ILE A 130 5.05 6.78 -2.12
CA ILE A 130 4.07 7.10 -1.08
C ILE A 130 4.24 6.11 0.08
N GLU A 131 4.49 6.62 1.28
CA GLU A 131 4.51 5.86 2.54
C GLU A 131 3.30 6.25 3.37
N VAL A 132 2.67 5.27 4.00
CA VAL A 132 1.51 5.45 4.87
C VAL A 132 1.85 4.94 6.26
N THR A 133 1.58 5.72 7.29
CA THR A 133 1.78 5.30 8.67
C THR A 133 0.68 5.82 9.58
N SER A 134 0.06 4.92 10.33
CA SER A 134 -0.93 5.25 11.35
C SER A 134 -0.31 5.74 12.67
N ASP A 135 1.02 5.86 12.72
CA ASP A 135 1.75 6.26 13.91
C ASP A 135 2.22 7.74 13.83
N THR A 136 2.38 8.35 14.99
CA THR A 136 3.05 9.65 15.15
C THR A 136 4.57 9.53 15.16
N ASN A 137 5.10 8.35 15.52
CA ASN A 137 6.54 8.08 15.56
C ASN A 137 7.04 7.56 14.22
N ILE A 138 7.41 8.47 13.35
CA ILE A 138 7.78 8.20 11.97
C ILE A 138 9.26 7.86 11.87
N LYS A 139 9.60 6.60 11.69
CA LYS A 139 10.98 6.18 11.45
C LYS A 139 11.48 6.48 10.02
N GLY A 140 10.59 6.65 9.05
CA GLY A 140 10.85 7.14 7.67
C GLY A 140 11.95 6.42 6.88
N ARG A 141 12.34 5.22 7.30
CA ARG A 141 13.49 4.51 6.74
C ARG A 141 13.28 4.13 5.28
N SER A 142 12.08 3.72 4.94
CA SER A 142 11.75 3.24 3.59
C SER A 142 11.87 4.32 2.53
N LEU A 143 11.29 5.50 2.79
CA LEU A 143 11.42 6.65 1.89
C LEU A 143 12.86 7.18 1.79
N VAL A 144 13.65 7.08 2.87
CA VAL A 144 15.07 7.46 2.84
C VAL A 144 15.87 6.49 1.97
N GLU A 145 15.66 5.18 2.09
CA GLU A 145 16.33 4.18 1.26
C GLU A 145 15.91 4.30 -0.22
N TYR A 146 14.64 4.58 -0.47
CA TYR A 146 14.14 4.86 -1.83
C TYR A 146 14.80 6.11 -2.41
N ASP A 147 14.86 7.20 -1.64
CA ASP A 147 15.45 8.48 -2.04
C ASP A 147 16.93 8.34 -2.41
N LYS A 148 17.72 7.65 -1.59
CA LYS A 148 19.13 7.37 -1.87
C LYS A 148 19.34 6.63 -3.20
N LYS A 149 18.40 5.74 -3.56
CA LYS A 149 18.53 4.87 -4.74
C LYS A 149 18.02 5.53 -6.01
N TYR A 150 16.97 6.31 -5.94
CA TYR A 150 16.24 6.81 -7.12
C TYR A 150 16.13 8.32 -7.22
N SER A 151 16.45 9.06 -6.16
CA SER A 151 16.42 10.53 -6.09
C SER A 151 15.14 11.14 -6.69
N PRO A 152 13.94 10.75 -6.24
CA PRO A 152 12.69 11.24 -6.80
C PRO A 152 12.55 12.75 -6.53
N SER A 153 11.89 13.45 -7.45
CA SER A 153 11.62 14.90 -7.30
C SER A 153 10.59 15.21 -6.21
N LEU A 154 9.76 14.24 -5.85
CA LEU A 154 8.72 14.37 -4.84
C LEU A 154 8.54 13.03 -4.12
N ARG A 155 8.38 13.08 -2.80
CA ARG A 155 8.01 11.97 -1.93
C ARG A 155 6.80 12.37 -1.10
N LEU A 156 5.85 11.46 -0.92
CA LEU A 156 4.68 11.70 -0.08
C LEU A 156 4.70 10.75 1.12
N ARG A 157 4.30 11.28 2.25
CA ARG A 157 4.01 10.51 3.45
C ARG A 157 2.64 10.91 3.98
N TYR A 158 1.78 9.93 4.17
CA TYR A 158 0.55 10.09 4.92
C TYR A 158 0.75 9.63 6.36
N SER A 159 0.41 10.47 7.33
CA SER A 159 0.62 10.16 8.74
C SER A 159 -0.33 10.93 9.66
N MET A 160 -0.30 10.62 10.94
CA MET A 160 -1.04 11.37 11.98
C MET A 160 -0.44 12.75 12.31
N ARG A 161 0.59 13.20 11.57
CA ARG A 161 1.19 14.53 11.73
C ARG A 161 0.53 15.57 10.82
N ASN A 162 0.63 16.83 11.21
CA ASN A 162 0.14 17.95 10.41
C ASN A 162 0.87 18.05 9.07
N LEU A 163 0.25 18.76 8.13
CA LEU A 163 0.83 19.07 6.83
C LEU A 163 2.19 19.77 7.02
N SER A 164 3.21 19.23 6.39
CA SER A 164 4.55 19.81 6.42
C SER A 164 5.32 19.43 5.17
N LYS A 165 6.32 20.28 4.84
CA LYS A 165 7.24 20.04 3.72
C LYS A 165 8.68 20.15 4.21
N ASP A 166 9.48 19.13 3.87
CA ASP A 166 10.91 19.09 4.15
C ASP A 166 11.65 18.61 2.87
N GLY A 167 12.29 19.56 2.20
CA GLY A 167 12.90 19.31 0.89
C GLY A 167 11.87 18.80 -0.13
N ASN A 168 12.09 17.61 -0.65
CA ASN A 168 11.20 16.90 -1.60
C ASN A 168 10.16 16.00 -0.89
N LEU A 169 10.12 15.96 0.44
CA LEU A 169 9.15 15.20 1.21
C LEU A 169 8.00 16.09 1.66
N ILE A 170 6.78 15.70 1.34
CA ILE A 170 5.55 16.30 1.86
C ILE A 170 4.88 15.29 2.78
N ASN A 171 4.64 15.70 4.03
CA ASN A 171 3.78 14.97 4.95
C ASN A 171 2.36 15.50 4.83
N ILE A 172 1.42 14.59 4.63
CA ILE A 172 -0.02 14.88 4.49
C ILE A 172 -0.73 14.22 5.66
N PRO A 173 -1.64 14.91 6.37
CA PRO A 173 -2.45 14.30 7.42
C PRO A 173 -3.31 13.16 6.87
N LEU A 174 -3.44 12.09 7.68
CA LEU A 174 -4.40 11.02 7.45
C LEU A 174 -5.82 11.49 7.77
#